data_0f6d07f252c2d6e22c027a2829571bc2
#
_entry.id   0f6d07f252c2d6e22c027a2829571bc2
#
_cell.length_a   1.000
_cell.length_b   1.000
_cell.length_c   1.000
_cell.angle_alpha   90.00
_cell.angle_beta   90.00
_cell.angle_gamma   90.00
#
_symmetry.space_group_name_H-M   'P 1'
#
loop_
_entity.id
_entity.type
_entity.pdbx_description
1 polymer ?
#
loop_
_entity_poly.entity_id
_entity_poly.type
_entity_poly.pdbx_seq_one_letter_code
_entity_poly.pdbx_strand_id
1 'polypeptide(L)'
;DVCSSDLIRRAIDSMGNANHSDAILLCIAVIGYLGTTFLASRIEKLELGPLPHETPTPNGFSEMFAAFRFLRNHKDAARGILATSIQRGGLTSLTIVGLLLERNTFNDPVNTEAGLAGVSRAIAVAGVGLVIGAVVAPIGVEKIGRHNWIRTMAIVSALTPLLVGFIKTPIALYTAAFFVAAAGQSMKVTNDALIQTKITDDFRGRTFALYDMTVNVAMVSGALLAALVTPNNGETLVTPLGITLIYLLTALVLLRKSKFSGLATI
;
A
#
# COMPACT_ATOMS: atom_id res chain seq x y z
N ASP A 1 -4.22 10.43 -5.03
CA ASP A 1 -4.35 11.90 -5.00
C ASP A 1 -3.72 12.61 -6.20
N VAL A 2 -2.58 12.15 -6.73
CA VAL A 2 -1.94 12.77 -7.92
C VAL A 2 -2.80 12.61 -9.17
N CYS A 3 -3.50 11.48 -9.33
CA CYS A 3 -4.34 11.23 -10.51
C CYS A 3 -5.63 12.07 -10.52
N SER A 4 -6.24 12.29 -9.36
CA SER A 4 -7.40 13.18 -9.27
C SER A 4 -7.01 14.64 -9.49
N SER A 5 -5.80 15.04 -9.04
CA SER A 5 -5.28 16.39 -9.26
C SER A 5 -5.02 16.68 -10.74
N ASP A 6 -4.51 15.73 -11.52
CA ASP A 6 -4.25 15.92 -12.96
C ASP A 6 -5.56 16.00 -13.79
N LEU A 7 -6.58 15.24 -13.43
CA LEU A 7 -7.90 15.33 -14.08
C LEU A 7 -8.57 16.68 -13.78
N ILE A 8 -8.50 17.11 -12.52
CA ILE A 8 -9.02 18.42 -12.09
C ILE A 8 -8.21 19.55 -12.72
N ARG A 9 -6.86 19.42 -12.76
CA ARG A 9 -5.99 20.38 -13.42
C ARG A 9 -6.34 20.56 -14.89
N ARG A 10 -6.49 19.48 -15.66
CA ARG A 10 -6.91 19.56 -17.08
C ARG A 10 -8.28 20.17 -17.25
N ALA A 11 -9.23 19.88 -16.36
CA ALA A 11 -10.54 20.51 -16.39
C ALA A 11 -10.46 22.03 -16.10
N ILE A 12 -9.56 22.45 -15.21
CA ILE A 12 -9.35 23.85 -14.84
C ILE A 12 -8.50 24.58 -15.89
N ASP A 13 -7.46 23.94 -16.46
CA ASP A 13 -6.65 24.49 -17.55
C ASP A 13 -7.48 24.73 -18.80
N SER A 14 -8.54 23.93 -19.03
CA SER A 14 -9.52 24.20 -20.07
C SER A 14 -10.38 25.43 -19.79
N MET A 15 -10.39 25.96 -18.56
CA MET A 15 -11.16 27.13 -18.11
C MET A 15 -10.32 28.43 -18.01
N GLY A 16 -9.00 28.39 -18.23
CA GLY A 16 -8.10 29.55 -18.31
C GLY A 16 -6.92 29.51 -17.32
N ASN A 17 -5.77 29.94 -17.79
CA ASN A 17 -4.47 30.18 -17.14
C ASN A 17 -3.94 29.14 -16.16
N ALA A 18 -2.91 28.39 -16.60
CA ALA A 18 -2.21 27.33 -15.85
C ALA A 18 -1.74 27.71 -14.42
N ASN A 19 -1.41 28.97 -14.19
CA ASN A 19 -0.97 29.45 -12.87
C ASN A 19 -2.07 29.47 -11.79
N HIS A 20 -3.35 29.46 -12.19
CA HIS A 20 -4.47 29.43 -11.24
C HIS A 20 -4.91 28.01 -10.90
N SER A 21 -4.63 27.03 -11.77
CA SER A 21 -5.04 25.63 -11.55
C SER A 21 -4.35 25.01 -10.34
N ASP A 22 -3.05 25.24 -10.17
CA ASP A 22 -2.30 24.72 -9.02
C ASP A 22 -2.76 25.36 -7.71
N ALA A 23 -3.06 26.68 -7.73
CA ALA A 23 -3.61 27.37 -6.57
C ALA A 23 -5.00 26.84 -6.18
N ILE A 24 -5.87 26.55 -7.15
CA ILE A 24 -7.21 25.99 -6.90
C ILE A 24 -7.09 24.57 -6.32
N LEU A 25 -6.20 23.72 -6.85
CA LEU A 25 -5.95 22.39 -6.31
C LEU A 25 -5.48 22.44 -4.86
N LEU A 26 -4.55 23.33 -4.54
CA LEU A 26 -4.08 23.56 -3.17
C LEU A 26 -5.24 24.03 -2.27
N CYS A 27 -6.08 24.96 -2.73
CA CYS A 27 -7.25 25.40 -1.96
C CYS A 27 -8.23 24.27 -1.69
N ILE A 28 -8.52 23.41 -2.68
CA ILE A 28 -9.38 22.23 -2.51
C ILE A 28 -8.78 21.28 -1.47
N ALA A 29 -7.48 21.00 -1.53
CA ALA A 29 -6.80 20.17 -0.55
C ALA A 29 -6.87 20.77 0.86
N VAL A 30 -6.60 22.06 1.01
CA VAL A 30 -6.68 22.80 2.29
C VAL A 30 -8.12 22.74 2.85
N ILE A 31 -9.13 23.00 2.02
CA ILE A 31 -10.55 22.91 2.44
C ILE A 31 -10.89 21.51 2.90
N GLY A 32 -10.41 20.48 2.17
CA GLY A 32 -10.58 19.07 2.57
C GLY A 32 -9.96 18.77 3.94
N TYR A 33 -8.73 19.20 4.18
CA TYR A 33 -8.04 19.02 5.47
C TYR A 33 -8.72 19.81 6.60
N LEU A 34 -9.13 21.05 6.35
CA LEU A 34 -9.88 21.84 7.33
C LEU A 34 -11.24 21.20 7.64
N GLY A 35 -11.92 20.65 6.62
CA GLY A 35 -13.17 19.91 6.79
C GLY A 35 -12.99 18.68 7.67
N THR A 36 -11.96 17.87 7.45
CA THR A 36 -11.65 16.71 8.30
C THR A 36 -11.28 17.13 9.72
N THR A 37 -10.51 18.20 9.90
CA THR A 37 -10.17 18.75 11.21
C THR A 37 -11.42 19.24 11.95
N PHE A 38 -12.30 19.94 11.24
CA PHE A 38 -13.56 20.39 11.81
C PHE A 38 -14.46 19.23 12.24
N LEU A 39 -14.62 18.21 11.39
CA LEU A 39 -15.38 17.00 11.73
C LEU A 39 -14.75 16.26 12.92
N ALA A 40 -13.44 16.10 12.93
CA ALA A 40 -12.71 15.49 14.04
C ALA A 40 -12.90 16.26 15.36
N SER A 41 -12.94 17.60 15.31
CA SER A 41 -13.19 18.43 16.50
C SER A 41 -14.60 18.29 17.08
N ARG A 42 -15.54 17.76 16.29
CA ARG A 42 -16.94 17.48 16.74
C ARG A 42 -17.09 16.15 17.47
N ILE A 43 -16.09 15.28 17.40
CA ILE A 43 -16.11 14.01 18.13
C ILE A 43 -15.89 14.29 19.61
N GLU A 44 -16.77 13.80 20.45
CA GLU A 44 -16.67 14.01 21.90
C GLU A 44 -15.44 13.28 22.46
N LYS A 45 -14.77 13.88 23.45
CA LYS A 45 -13.55 13.32 24.05
C LYS A 45 -13.78 11.93 24.66
N LEU A 46 -15.01 11.62 25.09
CA LEU A 46 -15.38 10.33 25.67
C LEU A 46 -15.64 9.23 24.61
N GLU A 47 -15.83 9.60 23.34
CA GLU A 47 -16.02 8.62 22.26
C GLU A 47 -14.71 8.05 21.72
N LEU A 48 -13.61 8.78 21.88
CA LEU A 48 -12.27 8.39 21.40
C LEU A 48 -11.28 8.05 22.51
N GLY A 49 -11.66 8.29 23.76
CA GLY A 49 -10.79 8.06 24.91
C GLY A 49 -10.90 6.64 25.47
N PRO A 50 -9.94 6.25 26.32
CA PRO A 50 -10.08 5.04 27.12
C PRO A 50 -11.32 5.14 27.99
N LEU A 51 -12.00 4.01 28.21
CA LEU A 51 -13.14 3.95 29.11
C LEU A 51 -12.75 4.49 30.51
N PRO A 52 -13.67 5.13 31.28
CA PRO A 52 -13.37 5.80 32.54
C PRO A 52 -12.68 4.93 33.60
N HIS A 53 -12.65 3.62 33.40
CA HIS A 53 -12.02 2.64 34.31
C HIS A 53 -10.63 2.18 33.83
N GLU A 54 -10.16 2.60 32.68
CA GLU A 54 -8.82 2.29 32.21
C GLU A 54 -7.84 3.38 32.67
N THR A 55 -6.92 3.02 33.56
CA THR A 55 -5.81 3.91 33.92
C THR A 55 -4.97 4.16 32.68
N PRO A 56 -4.78 5.43 32.25
CA PRO A 56 -3.92 5.73 31.12
C PRO A 56 -2.50 5.24 31.44
N THR A 57 -1.98 4.32 30.66
CA THR A 57 -0.58 3.94 30.81
C THR A 57 0.30 5.09 30.31
N PRO A 58 1.21 5.62 31.14
CA PRO A 58 1.90 6.88 30.82
C PRO A 58 2.90 6.81 29.67
N ASN A 59 3.20 5.64 29.13
CA ASN A 59 4.24 5.44 28.12
C ASN A 59 3.72 4.73 26.87
N GLY A 60 3.50 5.46 25.77
CA GLY A 60 3.12 4.90 24.47
C GLY A 60 4.07 3.81 23.96
N PHE A 61 5.36 3.86 24.33
CA PHE A 61 6.33 2.81 24.03
C PHE A 61 6.03 1.49 24.74
N SER A 62 5.55 1.52 25.99
CA SER A 62 5.19 0.30 26.72
C SER A 62 3.95 -0.38 26.10
N GLU A 63 3.00 0.41 25.62
CA GLU A 63 1.82 -0.09 24.93
C GLU A 63 2.16 -0.71 23.55
N MET A 64 3.05 -0.08 22.82
CA MET A 64 3.55 -0.62 21.56
C MET A 64 4.30 -1.94 21.77
N PHE A 65 5.10 -2.05 22.83
CA PHE A 65 5.80 -3.29 23.19
C PHE A 65 4.83 -4.39 23.64
N ALA A 66 3.75 -4.01 24.34
CA ALA A 66 2.67 -4.94 24.70
C ALA A 66 1.96 -5.48 23.45
N ALA A 67 1.65 -4.60 22.47
CA ALA A 67 1.08 -5.02 21.18
C ALA A 67 2.02 -5.95 20.40
N PHE A 68 3.31 -5.66 20.38
CA PHE A 68 4.30 -6.53 19.75
C PHE A 68 4.38 -7.92 20.43
N ARG A 69 4.38 -7.95 21.76
CA ARG A 69 4.35 -9.21 22.52
C ARG A 69 3.06 -9.98 22.27
N PHE A 70 1.92 -9.29 22.19
CA PHE A 70 0.62 -9.88 21.88
C PHE A 70 0.62 -10.49 20.47
N LEU A 71 1.09 -9.76 19.46
CA LEU A 71 1.19 -10.26 18.07
C LEU A 71 2.12 -11.47 17.92
N ARG A 72 3.17 -11.56 18.74
CA ARG A 72 4.05 -12.74 18.76
C ARG A 72 3.30 -14.03 19.09
N ASN A 73 2.22 -13.93 19.87
CA ASN A 73 1.34 -15.07 20.20
C ASN A 73 0.26 -15.29 19.11
N HIS A 74 -0.08 -14.25 18.32
CA HIS A 74 -1.05 -14.32 17.23
C HIS A 74 -0.34 -14.38 15.87
N LYS A 75 0.35 -15.48 15.61
CA LYS A 75 1.24 -15.68 14.46
C LYS A 75 0.59 -15.42 13.10
N ASP A 76 -0.71 -15.71 12.96
CA ASP A 76 -1.41 -15.51 11.69
C ASP A 76 -1.62 -14.02 11.39
N ALA A 77 -1.99 -13.22 12.39
CA ALA A 77 -2.09 -11.77 12.26
C ALA A 77 -0.70 -11.14 11.99
N ALA A 78 0.32 -11.56 12.75
CA ALA A 78 1.69 -11.09 12.55
C ALA A 78 2.23 -11.38 11.13
N ARG A 79 1.97 -12.58 10.61
CA ARG A 79 2.35 -12.97 9.25
C ARG A 79 1.60 -12.17 8.19
N GLY A 80 0.30 -11.92 8.40
CA GLY A 80 -0.50 -11.08 7.52
C GLY A 80 0.01 -9.64 7.47
N ILE A 81 0.30 -9.05 8.63
CA ILE A 81 0.88 -7.70 8.75
C ILE A 81 2.22 -7.63 8.01
N LEU A 82 3.14 -8.57 8.28
CA LEU A 82 4.45 -8.62 7.62
C LEU A 82 4.31 -8.79 6.10
N ALA A 83 3.45 -9.69 5.63
CA ALA A 83 3.24 -9.91 4.20
C ALA A 83 2.72 -8.66 3.50
N THR A 84 1.76 -7.97 4.09
CA THR A 84 1.23 -6.72 3.53
C THR A 84 2.26 -5.60 3.57
N SER A 85 3.04 -5.50 4.64
CA SER A 85 4.11 -4.49 4.76
C SER A 85 5.21 -4.69 3.72
N ILE A 86 5.66 -5.93 3.53
CA ILE A 86 6.63 -6.29 2.48
C ILE A 86 6.07 -5.95 1.09
N GLN A 87 4.81 -6.28 0.84
CA GLN A 87 4.15 -5.95 -0.43
C GLN A 87 4.08 -4.43 -0.66
N ARG A 88 3.78 -3.63 0.35
CA ARG A 88 3.76 -2.17 0.26
C ARG A 88 5.15 -1.58 0.01
N GLY A 89 6.17 -2.11 0.68
CA GLY A 89 7.56 -1.71 0.43
C GLY A 89 8.00 -1.97 -1.01
N GLY A 90 7.71 -3.15 -1.54
CA GLY A 90 8.02 -3.49 -2.94
C GLY A 90 7.19 -2.69 -3.95
N LEU A 91 5.91 -2.39 -3.67
CA LEU A 91 5.10 -1.48 -4.49
C LEU A 91 5.74 -0.09 -4.56
N THR A 92 6.22 0.44 -3.43
CA THR A 92 6.92 1.73 -3.39
C THR A 92 8.23 1.68 -4.19
N SER A 93 8.99 0.59 -4.08
CA SER A 93 10.19 0.38 -4.90
C SER A 93 9.86 0.40 -6.40
N LEU A 94 8.79 -0.30 -6.83
CA LEU A 94 8.34 -0.30 -8.22
C LEU A 94 7.85 1.08 -8.68
N THR A 95 7.26 1.86 -7.79
CA THR A 95 6.86 3.24 -8.10
C THR A 95 8.08 4.11 -8.43
N ILE A 96 9.18 3.97 -7.68
CA ILE A 96 10.44 4.68 -7.97
C ILE A 96 11.02 4.24 -9.33
N VAL A 97 11.06 2.92 -9.60
CA VAL A 97 11.50 2.40 -10.91
C VAL A 97 10.63 2.93 -12.03
N GLY A 98 9.31 2.90 -11.87
CA GLY A 98 8.35 3.39 -12.86
C GLY A 98 8.50 4.88 -13.14
N LEU A 99 8.73 5.70 -12.10
CA LEU A 99 8.99 7.13 -12.21
C LEU A 99 10.27 7.39 -13.03
N LEU A 100 11.34 6.64 -12.77
CA LEU A 100 12.61 6.79 -13.50
C LEU A 100 12.47 6.35 -14.97
N LEU A 101 11.75 5.24 -15.22
CA LEU A 101 11.49 4.76 -16.58
C LEU A 101 10.66 5.75 -17.39
N GLU A 102 9.56 6.28 -16.82
CA GLU A 102 8.72 7.25 -17.51
C GLU A 102 9.46 8.55 -17.79
N ARG A 103 10.29 9.01 -16.85
CA ARG A 103 11.00 10.27 -16.99
C ARG A 103 12.20 10.20 -17.92
N ASN A 104 12.97 9.11 -17.87
CA ASN A 104 14.31 9.09 -18.46
C ASN A 104 14.49 8.04 -19.57
N THR A 105 13.52 7.12 -19.76
CA THR A 105 13.60 6.05 -20.75
C THR A 105 12.45 6.07 -21.75
N PHE A 106 11.21 6.20 -21.28
CA PHE A 106 10.04 6.16 -22.16
C PHE A 106 9.71 7.52 -22.79
N ASN A 107 10.16 8.60 -22.18
CA ASN A 107 10.01 9.96 -22.70
C ASN A 107 11.38 10.66 -22.76
N ASP A 108 11.46 11.73 -23.55
CA ASP A 108 12.65 12.57 -23.58
C ASP A 108 12.86 13.21 -22.19
N PRO A 109 14.05 13.04 -21.56
CA PRO A 109 14.35 13.63 -20.26
C PRO A 109 14.23 15.15 -20.20
N VAL A 110 14.32 15.83 -21.34
CA VAL A 110 14.13 17.29 -21.46
C VAL A 110 12.66 17.64 -21.38
N ASN A 111 11.75 16.76 -21.82
CA ASN A 111 10.31 16.96 -21.77
C ASN A 111 9.73 16.42 -20.45
N THR A 112 9.87 17.21 -19.39
CA THR A 112 9.37 16.86 -18.06
C THR A 112 7.86 16.66 -18.01
N GLU A 113 7.07 17.35 -18.85
CA GLU A 113 5.62 17.21 -18.90
C GLU A 113 5.19 15.83 -19.43
N ALA A 114 5.85 15.32 -20.46
CA ALA A 114 5.57 14.01 -21.01
C ALA A 114 5.87 12.88 -20.00
N GLY A 115 6.99 12.97 -19.28
CA GLY A 115 7.35 12.05 -18.22
C GLY A 115 6.33 12.06 -17.06
N LEU A 116 5.92 13.26 -16.62
CA LEU A 116 4.91 13.41 -15.57
C LEU A 116 3.56 12.85 -16.00
N ALA A 117 3.15 13.10 -17.24
CA ALA A 117 1.91 12.53 -17.79
C ALA A 117 1.94 10.99 -17.86
N GLY A 118 3.11 10.39 -18.11
CA GLY A 118 3.31 8.93 -18.06
C GLY A 118 3.13 8.39 -16.65
N VAL A 119 3.77 9.00 -15.67
CA VAL A 119 3.63 8.66 -14.24
C VAL A 119 2.18 8.78 -13.79
N SER A 120 1.49 9.86 -14.16
CA SER A 120 0.08 10.08 -13.82
C SER A 120 -0.83 8.98 -14.39
N ARG A 121 -0.57 8.52 -15.63
CA ARG A 121 -1.26 7.36 -16.22
C ARG A 121 -1.02 6.08 -15.44
N ALA A 122 0.23 5.80 -15.04
CA ALA A 122 0.55 4.65 -14.22
C ALA A 122 -0.20 4.66 -12.87
N ILE A 123 -0.25 5.82 -12.21
CA ILE A 123 -0.97 6.01 -10.94
C ILE A 123 -2.48 5.84 -11.14
N ALA A 124 -3.05 6.37 -12.23
CA ALA A 124 -4.46 6.20 -12.54
C ALA A 124 -4.84 4.72 -12.70
N VAL A 125 -4.04 3.98 -13.46
CA VAL A 125 -4.24 2.54 -13.68
C VAL A 125 -4.06 1.76 -12.39
N ALA A 126 -3.07 2.11 -11.56
CA ALA A 126 -2.91 1.55 -10.22
C ALA A 126 -4.12 1.83 -9.33
N GLY A 127 -4.68 3.04 -9.39
CA GLY A 127 -5.90 3.43 -8.67
C GLY A 127 -7.10 2.54 -9.01
N VAL A 128 -7.31 2.27 -10.31
CA VAL A 128 -8.33 1.30 -10.75
C VAL A 128 -8.04 -0.09 -10.18
N GLY A 129 -6.78 -0.51 -10.18
CA GLY A 129 -6.34 -1.77 -9.56
C GLY A 129 -6.69 -1.83 -8.07
N LEU A 130 -6.46 -0.76 -7.31
CA LEU A 130 -6.82 -0.66 -5.89
C LEU A 130 -8.32 -0.90 -5.66
N VAL A 131 -9.17 -0.24 -6.45
CA VAL A 131 -10.63 -0.41 -6.33
C VAL A 131 -11.03 -1.85 -6.62
N ILE A 132 -10.56 -2.42 -7.73
CA ILE A 132 -10.86 -3.80 -8.10
C ILE A 132 -10.34 -4.78 -7.05
N GLY A 133 -9.12 -4.57 -6.53
CA GLY A 133 -8.55 -5.39 -5.48
C GLY A 133 -9.37 -5.40 -4.20
N ALA A 134 -9.92 -4.25 -3.81
CA ALA A 134 -10.80 -4.14 -2.64
C ALA A 134 -12.12 -4.92 -2.83
N VAL A 135 -12.74 -4.79 -4.02
CA VAL A 135 -14.02 -5.47 -4.34
C VAL A 135 -13.86 -6.98 -4.47
N VAL A 136 -12.76 -7.44 -5.06
CA VAL A 136 -12.51 -8.89 -5.30
C VAL A 136 -12.05 -9.61 -4.03
N ALA A 137 -11.51 -8.88 -3.03
CA ALA A 137 -10.98 -9.48 -1.81
C ALA A 137 -12.01 -10.34 -1.04
N PRO A 138 -13.22 -9.87 -0.70
CA PRO A 138 -14.19 -10.70 0.02
C PRO A 138 -14.62 -11.93 -0.81
N ILE A 139 -14.81 -11.78 -2.12
CA ILE A 139 -15.20 -12.88 -3.03
C ILE A 139 -14.11 -13.97 -3.06
N GLY A 140 -12.86 -13.56 -3.13
CA GLY A 140 -11.73 -14.49 -3.14
C GLY A 140 -11.55 -15.21 -1.81
N VAL A 141 -11.74 -14.50 -0.71
CA VAL A 141 -11.70 -15.08 0.66
C VAL A 141 -12.80 -16.11 0.86
N GLU A 142 -14.01 -15.84 0.37
CA GLU A 142 -15.13 -16.78 0.44
C GLU A 142 -14.84 -18.08 -0.33
N LYS A 143 -14.28 -17.96 -1.55
CA LYS A 143 -14.05 -19.11 -2.44
C LYS A 143 -12.91 -20.02 -2.02
N ILE A 144 -11.76 -19.46 -1.63
CA ILE A 144 -10.55 -20.26 -1.39
C ILE A 144 -9.99 -20.12 0.05
N GLY A 145 -10.65 -19.34 0.87
CA GLY A 145 -10.26 -19.07 2.24
C GLY A 145 -9.17 -18.00 2.36
N ARG A 146 -9.17 -17.30 3.50
CA ARG A 146 -8.34 -16.13 3.79
C ARG A 146 -6.84 -16.38 3.56
N HIS A 147 -6.33 -17.48 4.11
CA HIS A 147 -4.90 -17.79 4.01
C HIS A 147 -4.45 -18.05 2.57
N ASN A 148 -5.21 -18.84 1.82
CA ASN A 148 -4.89 -19.13 0.41
C ASN A 148 -5.03 -17.88 -0.44
N TRP A 149 -6.03 -17.03 -0.16
CA TRP A 149 -6.23 -15.78 -0.86
C TRP A 149 -5.03 -14.83 -0.73
N ILE A 150 -4.59 -14.55 0.51
CA ILE A 150 -3.41 -13.71 0.75
C ILE A 150 -2.17 -14.29 0.04
N ARG A 151 -1.98 -15.62 0.10
CA ARG A 151 -0.87 -16.29 -0.57
C ARG A 151 -0.94 -16.14 -2.10
N THR A 152 -2.13 -16.31 -2.68
CA THR A 152 -2.35 -16.11 -4.13
C THR A 152 -2.04 -14.69 -4.53
N MET A 153 -2.51 -13.70 -3.78
CA MET A 153 -2.23 -12.29 -4.06
C MET A 153 -0.74 -11.96 -3.91
N ALA A 154 -0.04 -12.56 -2.96
CA ALA A 154 1.41 -12.42 -2.84
C ALA A 154 2.16 -13.01 -4.06
N ILE A 155 1.69 -14.15 -4.61
CA ILE A 155 2.26 -14.73 -5.84
C ILE A 155 1.96 -13.84 -7.06
N VAL A 156 0.74 -13.32 -7.19
CA VAL A 156 0.40 -12.36 -8.25
C VAL A 156 1.31 -11.13 -8.16
N SER A 157 1.50 -10.58 -6.96
CA SER A 157 2.43 -9.47 -6.76
C SER A 157 3.89 -9.84 -7.12
N ALA A 158 4.29 -11.10 -6.92
CA ALA A 158 5.65 -11.54 -7.22
C ALA A 158 5.94 -11.66 -8.73
N LEU A 159 4.96 -12.05 -9.51
CA LEU A 159 5.14 -12.22 -10.96
C LEU A 159 5.14 -10.88 -11.72
N THR A 160 4.47 -9.88 -11.17
CA THR A 160 4.23 -8.59 -11.85
C THR A 160 5.50 -7.75 -12.09
N PRO A 161 6.49 -7.66 -11.17
CA PRO A 161 7.71 -6.91 -11.41
C PRO A 161 8.52 -7.42 -12.60
N LEU A 162 8.38 -8.71 -12.94
CA LEU A 162 9.05 -9.30 -14.09
C LEU A 162 8.61 -8.66 -15.41
N LEU A 163 7.35 -8.22 -15.50
CA LEU A 163 6.88 -7.49 -16.69
C LEU A 163 7.70 -6.22 -16.91
N VAL A 164 7.96 -5.47 -15.86
CA VAL A 164 8.75 -4.22 -15.95
C VAL A 164 10.23 -4.52 -16.24
N GLY A 165 10.77 -5.58 -15.65
CA GLY A 165 12.17 -5.96 -15.83
C GLY A 165 12.48 -6.47 -17.24
N PHE A 166 11.62 -7.31 -17.81
CA PHE A 166 11.87 -7.98 -19.11
C PHE A 166 11.20 -7.28 -20.28
N ILE A 167 10.01 -6.66 -20.07
CA ILE A 167 9.26 -5.99 -21.13
C ILE A 167 9.31 -4.48 -20.87
N LYS A 168 10.36 -3.84 -21.29
CA LYS A 168 10.63 -2.40 -21.04
C LYS A 168 9.72 -1.51 -21.91
N THR A 169 8.43 -1.54 -21.67
CA THR A 169 7.43 -0.71 -22.37
C THR A 169 6.48 -0.05 -21.40
N PRO A 170 5.90 1.12 -21.72
CA PRO A 170 4.89 1.77 -20.88
C PRO A 170 3.70 0.86 -20.56
N ILE A 171 3.27 0.05 -21.53
CA ILE A 171 2.14 -0.88 -21.35
C ILE A 171 2.47 -1.93 -20.28
N ALA A 172 3.69 -2.47 -20.28
CA ALA A 172 4.12 -3.43 -19.26
C ALA A 172 4.16 -2.78 -17.87
N LEU A 173 4.63 -1.53 -17.77
CA LEU A 173 4.63 -0.76 -16.53
C LEU A 173 3.20 -0.54 -16.01
N TYR A 174 2.27 -0.12 -16.87
CA TYR A 174 0.86 0.11 -16.46
C TYR A 174 0.17 -1.19 -16.07
N THR A 175 0.42 -2.27 -16.78
CA THR A 175 -0.09 -3.60 -16.43
C THR A 175 0.44 -4.05 -15.08
N ALA A 176 1.73 -3.88 -14.85
CA ALA A 176 2.35 -4.17 -13.55
C ALA A 176 1.76 -3.31 -12.43
N ALA A 177 1.61 -2.02 -12.64
CA ALA A 177 1.01 -1.09 -11.69
C ALA A 177 -0.41 -1.53 -11.28
N PHE A 178 -1.24 -1.93 -12.25
CA PHE A 178 -2.58 -2.46 -12.01
C PHE A 178 -2.56 -3.70 -11.11
N PHE A 179 -1.83 -4.73 -11.51
CA PHE A 179 -1.88 -6.02 -10.79
C PHE A 179 -1.22 -5.96 -9.41
N VAL A 180 -0.10 -5.24 -9.25
CA VAL A 180 0.54 -5.07 -7.95
C VAL A 180 -0.34 -4.28 -7.00
N ALA A 181 -1.00 -3.23 -7.49
CA ALA A 181 -1.92 -2.43 -6.70
C ALA A 181 -3.17 -3.22 -6.31
N ALA A 182 -3.78 -3.95 -7.25
CA ALA A 182 -4.95 -4.80 -7.01
C ALA A 182 -4.64 -5.90 -5.98
N ALA A 183 -3.54 -6.62 -6.17
CA ALA A 183 -3.14 -7.68 -5.27
C ALA A 183 -2.80 -7.13 -3.87
N GLY A 184 -2.07 -6.01 -3.79
CA GLY A 184 -1.71 -5.38 -2.53
C GLY A 184 -2.93 -4.86 -1.76
N GLN A 185 -3.88 -4.26 -2.43
CA GLN A 185 -5.11 -3.80 -1.79
C GLN A 185 -5.98 -4.97 -1.32
N SER A 186 -6.06 -6.02 -2.12
CA SER A 186 -6.78 -7.23 -1.75
C SER A 186 -6.17 -7.91 -0.51
N MET A 187 -4.84 -7.96 -0.41
CA MET A 187 -4.14 -8.42 0.79
C MET A 187 -4.45 -7.55 2.00
N LYS A 188 -4.42 -6.22 1.83
CA LYS A 188 -4.70 -5.27 2.91
C LYS A 188 -6.12 -5.45 3.46
N VAL A 189 -7.14 -5.44 2.60
CA VAL A 189 -8.55 -5.62 3.00
C VAL A 189 -8.74 -6.95 3.74
N THR A 190 -8.14 -8.02 3.24
CA THR A 190 -8.22 -9.34 3.88
C THR A 190 -7.56 -9.36 5.25
N ASN A 191 -6.42 -8.66 5.40
CA ASN A 191 -5.68 -8.60 6.66
C ASN A 191 -6.37 -7.68 7.67
N ASP A 192 -6.93 -6.55 7.24
CA ASP A 192 -7.71 -5.67 8.09
C ASP A 192 -8.92 -6.40 8.70
N ALA A 193 -9.64 -7.17 7.87
CA ALA A 193 -10.73 -8.03 8.33
C ALA A 193 -10.25 -9.14 9.30
N LEU A 194 -9.04 -9.68 9.11
CA LEU A 194 -8.45 -10.64 10.04
C LEU A 194 -8.19 -10.01 11.41
N ILE A 195 -7.59 -8.83 11.44
CA ILE A 195 -7.31 -8.11 12.69
C ILE A 195 -8.62 -7.78 13.42
N GLN A 196 -9.62 -7.26 12.69
CA GLN A 196 -10.92 -6.92 13.27
C GLN A 196 -11.65 -8.13 13.87
N THR A 197 -11.51 -9.31 13.29
CA THR A 197 -12.24 -10.52 13.73
C THR A 197 -11.49 -11.36 14.76
N LYS A 198 -10.15 -11.29 14.83
CA LYS A 198 -9.33 -12.17 15.68
C LYS A 198 -8.68 -11.45 16.86
N ILE A 199 -8.59 -10.13 16.81
CA ILE A 199 -7.96 -9.34 17.88
C ILE A 199 -9.05 -8.75 18.77
N THR A 200 -8.90 -8.90 20.08
CA THR A 200 -9.80 -8.31 21.07
C THR A 200 -9.80 -6.78 21.00
N ASP A 201 -10.88 -6.16 21.37
CA ASP A 201 -11.06 -4.71 21.27
C ASP A 201 -9.95 -3.92 21.99
N ASP A 202 -9.52 -4.39 23.18
CA ASP A 202 -8.44 -3.77 23.98
C ASP A 202 -7.11 -3.66 23.23
N PHE A 203 -6.80 -4.61 22.33
CA PHE A 203 -5.55 -4.65 21.58
C PHE A 203 -5.71 -4.23 20.11
N ARG A 204 -6.93 -4.04 19.61
CA ARG A 204 -7.19 -3.78 18.19
C ARG A 204 -6.55 -2.47 17.73
N GLY A 205 -6.77 -1.37 18.46
CA GLY A 205 -6.18 -0.06 18.12
C GLY A 205 -4.65 -0.09 18.13
N ARG A 206 -4.06 -0.71 19.16
CA ARG A 206 -2.59 -0.87 19.26
C ARG A 206 -2.01 -1.75 18.14
N THR A 207 -2.75 -2.78 17.73
CA THR A 207 -2.36 -3.64 16.61
C THR A 207 -2.40 -2.91 15.28
N PHE A 208 -3.42 -2.09 15.02
CA PHE A 208 -3.48 -1.25 13.83
C PHE A 208 -2.37 -0.19 13.82
N ALA A 209 -2.07 0.45 14.95
CA ALA A 209 -0.97 1.40 15.05
C ALA A 209 0.38 0.74 14.71
N LEU A 210 0.65 -0.47 15.26
CA LEU A 210 1.86 -1.22 14.94
C LEU A 210 1.90 -1.66 13.48
N TYR A 211 0.75 -2.03 12.91
CA TYR A 211 0.61 -2.37 11.50
C TYR A 211 0.97 -1.17 10.61
N ASP A 212 0.40 0.00 10.86
CA ASP A 212 0.67 1.20 10.08
C ASP A 212 2.15 1.62 10.18
N MET A 213 2.73 1.54 11.37
CA MET A 213 4.18 1.79 11.54
C MET A 213 5.02 0.82 10.69
N THR A 214 4.70 -0.48 10.73
CA THR A 214 5.45 -1.49 9.98
C THR A 214 5.32 -1.28 8.47
N VAL A 215 4.13 -0.91 7.99
CA VAL A 215 3.89 -0.55 6.59
C VAL A 215 4.71 0.67 6.19
N ASN A 216 4.68 1.74 6.98
CA ASN A 216 5.42 2.96 6.68
C ASN A 216 6.94 2.72 6.66
N VAL A 217 7.47 1.98 7.63
CA VAL A 217 8.89 1.58 7.63
C VAL A 217 9.25 0.78 6.37
N ALA A 218 8.39 -0.17 5.99
CA ALA A 218 8.62 -0.95 4.78
C ALA A 218 8.58 -0.09 3.50
N MET A 219 7.65 0.87 3.41
CA MET A 219 7.55 1.79 2.27
C MET A 219 8.80 2.69 2.15
N VAL A 220 9.23 3.30 3.26
CA VAL A 220 10.44 4.14 3.29
C VAL A 220 11.67 3.31 2.95
N SER A 221 11.81 2.12 3.53
CA SER A 221 12.91 1.19 3.22
C SER A 221 12.90 0.77 1.76
N GLY A 222 11.73 0.46 1.21
CA GLY A 222 11.57 0.10 -0.19
C GLY A 222 11.96 1.23 -1.14
N ALA A 223 11.54 2.47 -0.84
CA ALA A 223 11.94 3.63 -1.62
C ALA A 223 13.45 3.86 -1.58
N LEU A 224 14.05 3.80 -0.38
CA LEU A 224 15.48 3.99 -0.19
C LEU A 224 16.29 2.92 -0.94
N LEU A 225 15.94 1.64 -0.78
CA LEU A 225 16.61 0.55 -1.48
C LEU A 225 16.50 0.68 -3.00
N ALA A 226 15.32 1.04 -3.52
CA ALA A 226 15.15 1.28 -4.94
C ALA A 226 16.02 2.45 -5.43
N ALA A 227 16.06 3.56 -4.68
CA ALA A 227 16.86 4.73 -5.03
C ALA A 227 18.38 4.44 -5.04
N LEU A 228 18.85 3.54 -4.15
CA LEU A 228 20.27 3.16 -4.09
C LEU A 228 20.69 2.17 -5.17
N VAL A 229 19.77 1.31 -5.63
CA VAL A 229 20.09 0.18 -6.53
C VAL A 229 19.72 0.47 -7.99
N THR A 230 18.69 1.32 -8.21
CA THR A 230 18.19 1.60 -9.55
C THR A 230 19.02 2.71 -10.21
N PRO A 231 19.57 2.50 -11.42
CA PRO A 231 20.28 3.55 -12.16
C PRO A 231 19.30 4.66 -12.58
N ASN A 232 19.84 5.84 -12.89
CA ASN A 232 19.07 7.05 -13.19
C ASN A 232 18.09 6.89 -14.38
N ASN A 233 18.37 6.01 -15.32
CA ASN A 233 17.47 5.69 -16.44
C ASN A 233 16.31 4.75 -16.04
N GLY A 234 16.32 4.17 -14.85
CA GLY A 234 15.32 3.19 -14.40
C GLY A 234 15.51 1.78 -14.99
N GLU A 235 16.40 1.59 -15.94
CA GLU A 235 16.64 0.32 -16.62
C GLU A 235 17.49 -0.63 -15.78
N THR A 236 16.85 -1.46 -14.98
CA THR A 236 17.53 -2.46 -14.15
C THR A 236 16.71 -3.75 -14.07
N LEU A 237 17.39 -4.88 -14.00
CA LEU A 237 16.79 -6.17 -13.64
C LEU A 237 16.91 -6.45 -12.14
N VAL A 238 17.85 -5.79 -11.46
CA VAL A 238 18.15 -6.08 -10.05
C VAL A 238 16.97 -5.77 -9.16
N THR A 239 16.37 -4.58 -9.29
CA THR A 239 15.22 -4.16 -8.47
C THR A 239 13.97 -5.03 -8.71
N PRO A 240 13.51 -5.25 -9.97
CA PRO A 240 12.37 -6.14 -10.23
C PRO A 240 12.60 -7.58 -9.76
N LEU A 241 13.77 -8.15 -10.01
CA LEU A 241 14.10 -9.51 -9.56
C LEU A 241 14.19 -9.61 -8.04
N GLY A 242 14.79 -8.62 -7.38
CA GLY A 242 14.84 -8.54 -5.93
C GLY A 242 13.45 -8.50 -5.30
N ILE A 243 12.54 -7.67 -5.83
CA ILE A 243 11.15 -7.59 -5.37
C ILE A 243 10.43 -8.91 -5.60
N THR A 244 10.56 -9.50 -6.80
CA THR A 244 10.01 -10.82 -7.12
C THR A 244 10.45 -11.87 -6.11
N LEU A 245 11.74 -11.96 -5.82
CA LEU A 245 12.29 -12.91 -4.87
C LEU A 245 11.72 -12.72 -3.46
N ILE A 246 11.67 -11.47 -2.98
CA ILE A 246 11.13 -11.14 -1.66
C ILE A 246 9.65 -11.52 -1.57
N TYR A 247 8.85 -11.22 -2.59
CA TYR A 247 7.43 -11.58 -2.64
C TYR A 247 7.22 -13.10 -2.72
N LEU A 248 8.02 -13.82 -3.50
CA LEU A 248 7.98 -15.28 -3.55
C LEU A 248 8.36 -15.90 -2.21
N LEU A 249 9.41 -15.42 -1.57
CA LEU A 249 9.79 -15.87 -0.23
C LEU A 249 8.66 -15.60 0.78
N THR A 250 8.01 -14.45 0.70
CA THR A 250 6.84 -14.12 1.51
C THR A 250 5.71 -15.12 1.29
N ALA A 251 5.38 -15.42 0.03
CA ALA A 251 4.30 -16.35 -0.31
C ALA A 251 4.61 -17.80 0.09
N LEU A 252 5.84 -18.24 -0.08
CA LEU A 252 6.22 -19.64 0.11
C LEU A 252 6.66 -19.96 1.54
N VAL A 253 7.35 -19.04 2.20
CA VAL A 253 7.93 -19.26 3.53
C VAL A 253 7.05 -18.65 4.61
N LEU A 254 6.81 -17.34 4.55
CA LEU A 254 6.06 -16.61 5.59
C LEU A 254 4.61 -17.06 5.65
N LEU A 255 3.97 -17.25 4.49
CA LEU A 255 2.57 -17.66 4.37
C LEU A 255 2.41 -19.18 4.23
N ARG A 256 3.40 -19.97 4.64
CA ARG A 256 3.28 -21.44 4.68
C ARG A 256 2.23 -21.83 5.72
N LYS A 257 1.31 -22.76 5.36
CA LYS A 257 0.34 -23.32 6.32
C LYS A 257 1.10 -23.94 7.49
N SER A 258 0.84 -23.46 8.70
CA SER A 258 1.31 -24.14 9.91
C SER A 258 0.54 -25.45 10.05
N LYS A 259 1.22 -26.55 10.39
CA LYS A 259 0.59 -27.85 10.69
C LYS A 259 -0.34 -27.79 11.92
N PHE A 260 -0.42 -26.65 12.60
CA PHE A 260 -1.22 -26.42 13.82
C PHE A 260 -2.58 -25.74 13.59
N SER A 261 -3.07 -25.60 12.36
CA SER A 261 -4.41 -25.06 12.12
C SER A 261 -5.53 -26.12 12.28
N GLY A 262 -5.46 -26.94 13.30
CA GLY A 262 -6.49 -27.91 13.65
C GLY A 262 -7.68 -27.36 14.44
N LEU A 263 -7.90 -26.03 14.44
CA LEU A 263 -9.03 -25.38 15.14
C LEU A 263 -9.46 -24.12 14.38
N ALA A 264 -10.07 -24.30 13.22
CA ALA A 264 -10.84 -23.23 12.59
C ALA A 264 -11.82 -23.79 11.56
N THR A 265 -12.71 -24.64 12.05
CA THR A 265 -14.05 -24.83 11.49
C THR A 265 -15.01 -24.58 12.63
N ILE A 266 -15.41 -23.35 12.81
CA ILE A 266 -16.73 -22.90 13.28
C ILE A 266 -16.86 -21.45 12.78
#